data_a462f7691651714e946bb15c51d405a1
#
_entry.id   a462f7691651714e946bb15c51d405a1
#
_cell.length_a   1.000
_cell.length_b   1.000
_cell.length_c   1.000
_cell.angle_alpha   90.00
_cell.angle_beta   90.00
_cell.angle_gamma   90.00
#
_symmetry.space_group_name_H-M   'P 1'
#
loop_
_entity.id
_entity.type
_entity.pdbx_description
1 polymer ?
#
loop_
_entity_poly.entity_id
_entity_poly.type
_entity_poly.pdbx_seq_one_letter_code
_entity_poly.pdbx_strand_id
1 'polypeptide(L)'
;MKKLLLIAILLGLKLSAQAQTSQDSLFIRKIFDQALTDSRCYPILQHLCKNIGPRLSGSRGAADAVKFMQDVMQEEQFSKVFLQECMVPHWVRGSICKVQETNSKRNLKACALGGSDGGKVEAEIIEVQRIEDLDALGKEKIEGKIVFFSRPMEPRHIHTFEAYGGCVDQRWAGPSKAAKYGAVATMVRSMNLREDGYPHTGSMAYDSLYPRIPAVAISTEDATWLSAQIKKNAKLKFQLETNCKTLPDTLSHNVIGEMKGSEKPNEFIIVGGHLDAWDNGEGAHDDGAGCVQSFEALRILQKLGYKPKHSIRAVMFMNEENGLRGGKRYAELADSLKEKHLFAIESDRGGFTPRGFYTDSEDPAVVASVGNYRALLEPYGIHDFKKGGGGADINPLKKQGTICIGFVPDSQRYFDHHHAEYDSFEHVNKRELELGAAAMAAMIYLLDQR
;
A
#
# COMPACT_ATOMS: atom_id res chain seq x y z
N MET A 1 19.30 16.83 54.48
CA MET A 1 19.15 15.44 54.07
C MET A 1 18.15 15.24 52.90
N LYS A 2 16.87 15.69 53.01
CA LYS A 2 15.87 15.51 51.93
C LYS A 2 16.27 16.08 50.55
N LYS A 3 16.91 17.27 50.51
CA LYS A 3 17.38 17.88 49.24
C LYS A 3 18.53 17.13 48.58
N LEU A 4 19.48 16.59 49.37
CA LEU A 4 20.59 15.76 48.83
C LEU A 4 20.08 14.43 48.30
N LEU A 5 19.09 13.81 48.96
CA LEU A 5 18.48 12.56 48.49
C LEU A 5 17.74 12.77 47.17
N LEU A 6 17.04 13.88 47.00
CA LEU A 6 16.31 14.23 45.77
C LEU A 6 17.28 14.47 44.59
N ILE A 7 18.41 15.15 44.83
CA ILE A 7 19.46 15.38 43.84
C ILE A 7 20.15 14.05 43.42
N ALA A 8 20.41 13.16 44.38
CA ALA A 8 21.00 11.86 44.09
C ALA A 8 20.04 10.96 43.28
N ILE A 9 18.73 11.00 43.58
CA ILE A 9 17.71 10.29 42.80
C ILE A 9 17.60 10.86 41.38
N LEU A 10 17.60 12.18 41.23
CA LEU A 10 17.54 12.82 39.88
C LEU A 10 18.82 12.57 39.04
N LEU A 11 20.01 12.56 39.69
CA LEU A 11 21.26 12.17 39.02
C LEU A 11 21.25 10.67 38.63
N GLY A 12 20.78 9.80 39.52
CA GLY A 12 20.64 8.38 39.26
C GLY A 12 19.69 8.08 38.10
N LEU A 13 18.56 8.79 38.01
CA LEU A 13 17.58 8.71 36.91
C LEU A 13 18.18 9.24 35.59
N LYS A 14 18.95 10.32 35.60
CA LYS A 14 19.62 10.84 34.42
C LYS A 14 20.73 9.90 33.90
N LEU A 15 21.53 9.30 34.79
CA LEU A 15 22.56 8.34 34.44
C LEU A 15 21.98 7.03 33.89
N SER A 16 20.88 6.53 34.46
CA SER A 16 20.19 5.34 33.92
C SER A 16 19.55 5.60 32.55
N ALA A 17 18.92 6.76 32.34
CA ALA A 17 18.36 7.12 31.05
C ALA A 17 19.44 7.28 29.97
N GLN A 18 20.60 7.86 30.31
CA GLN A 18 21.71 8.02 29.37
C GLN A 18 22.39 6.66 29.04
N ALA A 19 22.48 5.74 29.99
CA ALA A 19 22.98 4.39 29.79
C ALA A 19 22.03 3.58 28.88
N GLN A 20 20.70 3.67 29.08
CA GLN A 20 19.69 3.04 28.22
C GLN A 20 19.78 3.55 26.78
N THR A 21 19.83 4.87 26.60
CA THR A 21 19.96 5.48 25.25
C THR A 21 21.23 5.04 24.54
N SER A 22 22.34 4.83 25.27
CA SER A 22 23.59 4.31 24.71
C SER A 22 23.46 2.85 24.27
N GLN A 23 22.78 2.01 25.06
CA GLN A 23 22.53 0.61 24.72
C GLN A 23 21.60 0.49 23.49
N ASP A 24 20.52 1.27 23.44
CA ASP A 24 19.60 1.32 22.32
C ASP A 24 20.32 1.72 21.04
N SER A 25 21.16 2.76 21.09
CA SER A 25 21.97 3.22 19.95
C SER A 25 22.90 2.13 19.42
N LEU A 26 23.56 1.37 20.31
CA LEU A 26 24.42 0.26 19.94
C LEU A 26 23.65 -0.91 19.33
N PHE A 27 22.46 -1.23 19.86
CA PHE A 27 21.64 -2.29 19.32
C PHE A 27 21.04 -1.93 17.97
N ILE A 28 20.57 -0.69 17.80
CA ILE A 28 20.10 -0.15 16.52
C ILE A 28 21.22 -0.23 15.47
N ARG A 29 22.46 0.11 15.84
CA ARG A 29 23.59 -0.03 14.93
C ARG A 29 23.74 -1.49 14.46
N LYS A 30 23.65 -2.47 15.35
CA LYS A 30 23.70 -3.89 14.99
C LYS A 30 22.55 -4.31 14.06
N ILE A 31 21.35 -3.74 14.24
CA ILE A 31 20.22 -3.99 13.34
C ILE A 31 20.57 -3.55 11.91
N PHE A 32 21.10 -2.35 11.74
CA PHE A 32 21.51 -1.85 10.42
C PHE A 32 22.66 -2.62 9.82
N ASP A 33 23.65 -3.01 10.64
CA ASP A 33 24.76 -3.84 10.18
C ASP A 33 24.27 -5.22 9.71
N GLN A 34 23.38 -5.87 10.47
CA GLN A 34 22.78 -7.15 10.10
C GLN A 34 21.98 -7.06 8.79
N ALA A 35 21.15 -6.04 8.65
CA ALA A 35 20.33 -5.82 7.46
C ALA A 35 21.18 -5.63 6.19
N LEU A 36 22.32 -4.93 6.29
CA LEU A 36 23.16 -4.60 5.14
C LEU A 36 24.19 -5.69 4.79
N THR A 37 24.42 -6.67 5.67
CA THR A 37 25.43 -7.71 5.47
C THR A 37 24.86 -9.11 5.27
N ASP A 38 23.67 -9.38 5.78
CA ASP A 38 23.02 -10.71 5.71
C ASP A 38 21.50 -10.55 5.61
N SER A 39 21.02 -10.00 4.50
CA SER A 39 19.60 -9.82 4.20
C SER A 39 19.09 -10.84 3.19
N ARG A 40 17.87 -11.30 3.39
CA ARG A 40 17.12 -12.14 2.44
C ARG A 40 16.02 -11.37 1.68
N CYS A 41 15.73 -10.11 2.03
CA CYS A 41 14.57 -9.42 1.42
C CYS A 41 14.69 -9.27 -0.11
N TYR A 42 15.87 -8.94 -0.64
CA TYR A 42 16.04 -8.74 -2.08
C TYR A 42 15.84 -10.01 -2.92
N PRO A 43 16.47 -11.17 -2.60
CA PRO A 43 16.21 -12.41 -3.34
C PRO A 43 14.77 -12.94 -3.16
N ILE A 44 14.12 -12.72 -2.01
CA ILE A 44 12.71 -13.10 -1.81
C ILE A 44 11.81 -12.23 -2.68
N LEU A 45 12.04 -10.90 -2.72
CA LEU A 45 11.31 -10.01 -3.62
C LEU A 45 11.51 -10.39 -5.09
N GLN A 46 12.74 -10.74 -5.48
CA GLN A 46 13.02 -11.23 -6.84
C GLN A 46 12.16 -12.43 -7.19
N HIS A 47 12.02 -13.39 -6.27
CA HIS A 47 11.18 -14.57 -6.50
C HIS A 47 9.70 -14.20 -6.63
N LEU A 48 9.17 -13.36 -5.74
CA LEU A 48 7.78 -12.87 -5.82
C LEU A 48 7.49 -12.19 -7.16
N CYS A 49 8.41 -11.36 -7.65
CA CYS A 49 8.24 -10.62 -8.90
C CYS A 49 8.45 -11.49 -10.15
N LYS A 50 9.56 -12.25 -10.20
CA LYS A 50 9.99 -12.92 -11.44
C LYS A 50 9.52 -14.35 -11.60
N ASN A 51 9.26 -15.06 -10.50
CA ASN A 51 8.80 -16.45 -10.56
C ASN A 51 7.30 -16.58 -10.35
N ILE A 52 6.69 -15.68 -9.57
CA ILE A 52 5.24 -15.62 -9.34
C ILE A 52 4.61 -14.52 -10.19
N GLY A 53 5.09 -13.28 -10.09
CA GLY A 53 4.62 -12.13 -10.88
C GLY A 53 3.27 -11.59 -10.41
N PRO A 54 2.34 -11.31 -11.35
CA PRO A 54 1.00 -10.80 -11.05
C PRO A 54 0.26 -11.66 -10.04
N ARG A 55 -0.25 -11.05 -8.96
CA ARG A 55 -0.81 -11.80 -7.84
C ARG A 55 -2.04 -11.16 -7.20
N LEU A 56 -2.93 -10.60 -8.06
CA LEU A 56 -4.19 -10.04 -7.57
C LEU A 56 -4.97 -11.09 -6.78
N SER A 57 -5.59 -10.69 -5.67
CA SER A 57 -6.33 -11.60 -4.80
C SER A 57 -7.36 -12.42 -5.58
N GLY A 58 -7.50 -13.72 -5.22
CA GLY A 58 -8.31 -14.68 -5.94
C GLY A 58 -7.63 -15.36 -7.14
N SER A 59 -6.48 -14.87 -7.58
CA SER A 59 -5.72 -15.46 -8.70
C SER A 59 -4.83 -16.64 -8.26
N ARG A 60 -4.34 -17.40 -9.25
CA ARG A 60 -3.32 -18.41 -9.03
C ARG A 60 -2.02 -17.81 -8.47
N GLY A 61 -1.59 -16.64 -8.98
CA GLY A 61 -0.40 -15.95 -8.48
C GLY A 61 -0.51 -15.59 -7.00
N ALA A 62 -1.67 -15.13 -6.53
CA ALA A 62 -1.89 -14.88 -5.10
C ALA A 62 -1.77 -16.16 -4.26
N ALA A 63 -2.31 -17.29 -4.74
CA ALA A 63 -2.19 -18.58 -4.04
C ALA A 63 -0.73 -19.07 -3.98
N ASP A 64 0.01 -18.92 -5.08
CA ASP A 64 1.42 -19.29 -5.15
C ASP A 64 2.28 -18.38 -4.24
N ALA A 65 1.97 -17.08 -4.12
CA ALA A 65 2.62 -16.15 -3.21
C ALA A 65 2.38 -16.49 -1.73
N VAL A 66 1.15 -16.86 -1.37
CA VAL A 66 0.81 -17.34 -0.02
C VAL A 66 1.65 -18.54 0.35
N LYS A 67 1.70 -19.56 -0.54
CA LYS A 67 2.50 -20.76 -0.32
C LYS A 67 3.99 -20.45 -0.18
N PHE A 68 4.52 -19.64 -1.08
CA PHE A 68 5.93 -19.26 -1.07
C PHE A 68 6.32 -18.52 0.21
N MET A 69 5.56 -17.50 0.63
CA MET A 69 5.87 -16.74 1.83
C MET A 69 5.70 -17.58 3.11
N GLN A 70 4.74 -18.51 3.14
CA GLN A 70 4.63 -19.49 4.22
C GLN A 70 5.89 -20.35 4.33
N ASP A 71 6.36 -20.91 3.22
CA ASP A 71 7.56 -21.75 3.18
C ASP A 71 8.80 -20.95 3.64
N VAL A 72 8.98 -19.72 3.14
CA VAL A 72 10.07 -18.81 3.55
C VAL A 72 10.06 -18.53 5.05
N MET A 73 8.90 -18.27 5.65
CA MET A 73 8.78 -18.03 7.10
C MET A 73 9.05 -19.29 7.91
N GLN A 74 8.66 -20.47 7.42
CA GLN A 74 8.94 -21.75 8.06
C GLN A 74 10.43 -22.09 8.04
N GLU A 75 11.14 -21.80 6.94
CA GLU A 75 12.59 -21.98 6.83
C GLU A 75 13.36 -21.16 7.87
N GLU A 76 12.90 -19.94 8.20
CA GLU A 76 13.52 -19.10 9.24
C GLU A 76 13.20 -19.58 10.68
N GLN A 77 12.33 -20.58 10.84
CA GLN A 77 12.00 -21.18 12.13
C GLN A 77 11.45 -20.16 13.15
N PHE A 78 10.60 -19.25 12.71
CA PHE A 78 9.85 -18.40 13.64
C PHE A 78 9.07 -19.25 14.63
N SER A 79 8.82 -18.75 15.83
CA SER A 79 8.18 -19.52 16.91
C SER A 79 6.79 -20.07 16.51
N LYS A 80 6.12 -19.42 15.56
CA LYS A 80 4.89 -19.87 14.93
C LYS A 80 4.77 -19.31 13.51
N VAL A 81 4.34 -20.15 12.57
CA VAL A 81 3.97 -19.74 11.21
C VAL A 81 2.60 -20.35 10.88
N PHE A 82 1.66 -19.55 10.45
CA PHE A 82 0.31 -20.02 10.15
C PHE A 82 -0.37 -19.18 9.07
N LEU A 83 -1.33 -19.80 8.42
CA LEU A 83 -2.25 -19.15 7.47
C LEU A 83 -3.55 -18.76 8.18
N GLN A 84 -4.07 -17.60 7.85
CA GLN A 84 -5.33 -17.11 8.36
C GLN A 84 -6.31 -16.90 7.19
N GLU A 85 -7.36 -17.73 7.16
CA GLU A 85 -8.36 -17.74 6.08
C GLU A 85 -9.13 -16.43 5.96
N CYS A 86 -9.27 -15.93 4.72
CA CYS A 86 -10.14 -14.83 4.36
C CYS A 86 -10.79 -15.07 2.99
N MET A 87 -12.09 -14.78 2.87
CA MET A 87 -12.79 -14.78 1.58
C MET A 87 -12.50 -13.49 0.85
N VAL A 88 -12.06 -13.57 -0.40
CA VAL A 88 -11.64 -12.42 -1.21
C VAL A 88 -12.41 -12.33 -2.52
N PRO A 89 -12.66 -11.13 -3.06
CA PRO A 89 -13.19 -10.95 -4.40
C PRO A 89 -12.31 -11.61 -5.46
N HIS A 90 -12.95 -12.19 -6.46
CA HIS A 90 -12.26 -12.78 -7.61
C HIS A 90 -12.63 -12.02 -8.89
N TRP A 91 -11.90 -10.95 -9.17
CA TRP A 91 -12.03 -10.21 -10.40
C TRP A 91 -10.92 -10.58 -11.37
N VAL A 92 -11.26 -10.71 -12.67
CA VAL A 92 -10.35 -11.08 -13.74
C VAL A 92 -10.39 -9.98 -14.80
N ARG A 93 -9.23 -9.39 -15.10
CA ARG A 93 -9.09 -8.34 -16.10
C ARG A 93 -9.46 -8.79 -17.50
N GLY A 94 -9.17 -10.06 -17.83
CA GLY A 94 -9.29 -10.59 -19.19
C GLY A 94 -8.10 -10.16 -20.05
N SER A 95 -8.20 -10.50 -21.34
CA SER A 95 -7.13 -10.30 -22.34
C SER A 95 -7.38 -9.13 -23.29
N ILE A 96 -8.54 -8.49 -23.20
CA ILE A 96 -8.95 -7.40 -24.10
C ILE A 96 -9.06 -6.12 -23.28
N CYS A 97 -8.24 -5.13 -23.64
CA CYS A 97 -8.43 -3.74 -23.29
C CYS A 97 -8.01 -2.89 -24.49
N LYS A 98 -8.99 -2.42 -25.25
CA LYS A 98 -8.78 -1.63 -26.47
C LYS A 98 -9.50 -0.31 -26.36
N VAL A 99 -8.77 0.78 -26.59
CA VAL A 99 -9.31 2.14 -26.70
C VAL A 99 -8.79 2.73 -27.98
N GLN A 100 -9.66 3.00 -28.95
CA GLN A 100 -9.28 3.48 -30.28
C GLN A 100 -10.14 4.64 -30.72
N GLU A 101 -9.52 5.75 -31.18
CA GLU A 101 -10.21 6.85 -31.83
C GLU A 101 -10.75 6.38 -33.19
N THR A 102 -12.03 6.64 -33.46
CA THR A 102 -12.77 6.02 -34.57
C THR A 102 -12.28 6.46 -35.94
N ASN A 103 -11.93 7.74 -36.14
CA ASN A 103 -11.54 8.29 -37.44
C ASN A 103 -10.05 8.06 -37.75
N SER A 104 -9.16 8.49 -36.86
CA SER A 104 -7.71 8.38 -37.06
C SER A 104 -7.18 6.96 -36.84
N LYS A 105 -7.98 6.08 -36.20
CA LYS A 105 -7.59 4.73 -35.79
C LYS A 105 -6.44 4.70 -34.78
N ARG A 106 -6.15 5.83 -34.13
CA ARG A 106 -5.15 5.88 -33.06
C ARG A 106 -5.61 5.04 -31.89
N ASN A 107 -4.77 4.12 -31.45
CA ASN A 107 -4.94 3.39 -30.20
C ASN A 107 -4.35 4.20 -29.05
N LEU A 108 -5.08 4.29 -27.94
CA LEU A 108 -4.56 4.83 -26.68
C LEU A 108 -4.02 3.67 -25.84
N LYS A 109 -2.97 3.93 -25.08
CA LYS A 109 -2.46 3.02 -24.07
C LYS A 109 -3.42 3.01 -22.88
N ALA A 110 -4.04 1.89 -22.62
CA ALA A 110 -5.10 1.76 -21.62
C ALA A 110 -5.01 0.44 -20.88
N CYS A 111 -5.47 0.44 -19.63
CA CYS A 111 -5.77 -0.75 -18.83
C CYS A 111 -7.14 -0.62 -18.17
N ALA A 112 -7.85 -1.74 -18.01
CA ALA A 112 -9.13 -1.72 -17.31
C ALA A 112 -8.91 -1.35 -15.83
N LEU A 113 -9.83 -0.59 -15.24
CA LEU A 113 -9.84 -0.34 -13.80
C LEU A 113 -10.28 -1.57 -13.03
N GLY A 114 -9.71 -1.77 -11.85
CA GLY A 114 -10.02 -2.91 -10.99
C GLY A 114 -11.47 -2.91 -10.53
N GLY A 115 -12.15 -4.04 -10.76
CA GLY A 115 -13.58 -4.19 -10.50
C GLY A 115 -14.49 -3.72 -11.65
N SER A 116 -13.93 -3.20 -12.76
CA SER A 116 -14.71 -2.86 -13.94
C SER A 116 -15.39 -4.09 -14.56
N ASP A 117 -16.60 -3.92 -15.06
CA ASP A 117 -17.23 -4.90 -15.94
C ASP A 117 -16.68 -4.80 -17.36
N GLY A 118 -16.70 -5.92 -18.07
CA GLY A 118 -16.40 -5.95 -19.49
C GLY A 118 -17.53 -5.36 -20.33
N GLY A 119 -17.15 -4.84 -21.52
CA GLY A 119 -18.13 -4.31 -22.47
C GLY A 119 -17.48 -3.78 -23.74
N LYS A 120 -18.32 -3.52 -24.73
CA LYS A 120 -17.91 -2.93 -26.01
C LYS A 120 -18.83 -1.78 -26.33
N VAL A 121 -18.28 -0.60 -26.48
CA VAL A 121 -19.01 0.63 -26.79
C VAL A 121 -18.31 1.43 -27.87
N GLU A 122 -19.09 2.18 -28.66
CA GLU A 122 -18.61 3.23 -29.56
C GLU A 122 -19.44 4.47 -29.31
N ALA A 123 -18.83 5.55 -28.83
CA ALA A 123 -19.55 6.77 -28.46
C ALA A 123 -18.68 8.02 -28.58
N GLU A 124 -19.33 9.17 -28.59
CA GLU A 124 -18.68 10.47 -28.40
C GLU A 124 -18.11 10.57 -26.99
N ILE A 125 -17.02 11.32 -26.85
CA ILE A 125 -16.36 11.55 -25.56
C ILE A 125 -16.66 12.94 -25.05
N ILE A 126 -16.82 13.05 -23.70
CA ILE A 126 -16.93 14.34 -23.01
C ILE A 126 -15.90 14.37 -21.87
N GLU A 127 -15.14 15.47 -21.80
CA GLU A 127 -14.11 15.66 -20.77
C GLU A 127 -14.69 16.38 -19.53
N VAL A 128 -14.30 15.90 -18.35
CA VAL A 128 -14.58 16.52 -17.05
C VAL A 128 -13.31 16.52 -16.19
N GLN A 129 -13.19 17.54 -15.32
CA GLN A 129 -12.05 17.67 -14.40
C GLN A 129 -12.40 17.18 -12.99
N ARG A 130 -13.68 17.27 -12.61
CA ARG A 130 -14.15 16.94 -11.27
C ARG A 130 -15.44 16.13 -11.36
N ILE A 131 -15.74 15.38 -10.32
CA ILE A 131 -17.00 14.64 -10.22
C ILE A 131 -18.20 15.60 -10.23
N GLU A 132 -18.07 16.76 -9.60
CA GLU A 132 -19.13 17.80 -9.53
C GLU A 132 -19.47 18.38 -10.90
N ASP A 133 -18.56 18.33 -11.88
CA ASP A 133 -18.83 18.76 -13.25
C ASP A 133 -19.95 17.93 -13.89
N LEU A 134 -20.14 16.67 -13.44
CA LEU A 134 -21.22 15.81 -13.91
C LEU A 134 -22.60 16.35 -13.52
N ASP A 135 -22.74 16.93 -12.32
CA ASP A 135 -23.99 17.55 -11.87
C ASP A 135 -24.32 18.79 -12.70
N ALA A 136 -23.31 19.59 -13.06
CA ALA A 136 -23.48 20.78 -13.89
C ALA A 136 -23.84 20.45 -15.36
N LEU A 137 -23.27 19.35 -15.89
CA LEU A 137 -23.58 18.89 -17.25
C LEU A 137 -24.94 18.20 -17.35
N GLY A 138 -25.31 17.45 -16.32
CA GLY A 138 -26.57 16.71 -16.27
C GLY A 138 -26.68 15.57 -17.30
N LYS A 139 -27.80 14.86 -17.24
CA LYS A 139 -28.07 13.73 -18.14
C LYS A 139 -28.10 14.17 -19.62
N GLU A 140 -28.59 15.34 -19.91
CA GLU A 140 -28.73 15.86 -21.28
C GLU A 140 -27.40 15.89 -22.06
N LYS A 141 -26.28 16.17 -21.37
CA LYS A 141 -24.96 16.26 -22.00
C LYS A 141 -24.17 14.97 -21.94
N ILE A 142 -24.49 14.05 -20.98
CA ILE A 142 -23.69 12.87 -20.66
C ILE A 142 -24.28 11.59 -21.24
N GLU A 143 -25.62 11.49 -21.35
CA GLU A 143 -26.27 10.26 -21.81
C GLU A 143 -25.71 9.76 -23.14
N GLY A 144 -25.37 8.48 -23.20
CA GLY A 144 -24.81 7.81 -24.37
C GLY A 144 -23.36 8.17 -24.70
N LYS A 145 -22.65 8.88 -23.85
CA LYS A 145 -21.24 9.28 -24.07
C LYS A 145 -20.27 8.50 -23.21
N ILE A 146 -19.02 8.53 -23.62
CA ILE A 146 -17.85 8.14 -22.79
C ILE A 146 -17.44 9.38 -21.99
N VAL A 147 -17.37 9.26 -20.66
CA VAL A 147 -16.87 10.34 -19.81
C VAL A 147 -15.38 10.16 -19.58
N PHE A 148 -14.60 11.19 -19.89
CA PHE A 148 -13.16 11.24 -19.64
C PHE A 148 -12.86 12.14 -18.44
N PHE A 149 -12.40 11.53 -17.35
CA PHE A 149 -11.90 12.22 -16.16
C PHE A 149 -10.41 12.55 -16.36
N SER A 150 -10.09 13.83 -16.51
CA SER A 150 -8.75 14.26 -16.97
C SER A 150 -7.93 15.02 -15.93
N ARG A 151 -8.41 15.18 -14.68
CA ARG A 151 -7.69 15.90 -13.63
C ARG A 151 -6.33 15.25 -13.33
N PRO A 152 -5.22 15.99 -13.49
CA PRO A 152 -3.89 15.48 -13.15
C PRO A 152 -3.67 15.48 -11.63
N MET A 153 -2.66 14.74 -11.18
CA MET A 153 -2.05 14.97 -9.87
C MET A 153 -1.48 16.38 -9.81
N GLU A 154 -1.67 17.07 -8.67
CA GLU A 154 -1.20 18.46 -8.49
C GLU A 154 0.32 18.47 -8.21
N PRO A 155 1.17 19.00 -9.13
CA PRO A 155 2.61 18.88 -9.03
C PRO A 155 3.27 19.76 -7.95
N ARG A 156 2.51 20.68 -7.34
CA ARG A 156 3.02 21.56 -6.27
C ARG A 156 3.13 20.87 -4.92
N HIS A 157 2.51 19.73 -4.75
CA HIS A 157 2.65 18.95 -3.52
C HIS A 157 4.04 18.29 -3.44
N ILE A 158 4.78 18.60 -2.37
CA ILE A 158 6.07 17.95 -2.09
C ILE A 158 5.86 16.48 -1.71
N HIS A 159 4.83 16.18 -0.94
CA HIS A 159 4.42 14.82 -0.61
C HIS A 159 3.48 14.30 -1.69
N THR A 160 3.94 13.36 -2.50
CA THR A 160 3.21 12.87 -3.67
C THR A 160 1.88 12.18 -3.32
N PHE A 161 1.76 11.59 -2.13
CA PHE A 161 0.49 11.04 -1.63
C PHE A 161 -0.60 12.11 -1.44
N GLU A 162 -0.24 13.36 -1.15
CA GLU A 162 -1.21 14.47 -1.11
C GLU A 162 -1.74 14.79 -2.51
N ALA A 163 -0.85 14.76 -3.51
CA ALA A 163 -1.23 14.95 -4.91
C ALA A 163 -2.16 13.82 -5.40
N TYR A 164 -1.86 12.57 -5.03
CA TYR A 164 -2.70 11.41 -5.31
C TYR A 164 -4.08 11.52 -4.64
N GLY A 165 -4.10 11.82 -3.34
CA GLY A 165 -5.35 12.03 -2.60
C GLY A 165 -6.24 13.12 -3.20
N GLY A 166 -5.64 14.14 -3.85
CA GLY A 166 -6.36 15.22 -4.54
C GLY A 166 -7.04 14.81 -5.85
N CYS A 167 -6.80 13.60 -6.40
CA CYS A 167 -7.37 13.17 -7.68
C CYS A 167 -7.92 11.73 -7.72
N VAL A 168 -7.75 10.93 -6.68
CA VAL A 168 -8.14 9.50 -6.67
C VAL A 168 -9.66 9.28 -6.75
N ASP A 169 -10.46 10.25 -6.31
CA ASP A 169 -11.93 10.22 -6.36
C ASP A 169 -12.46 9.98 -7.79
N GLN A 170 -11.81 10.56 -8.82
CA GLN A 170 -12.19 10.37 -10.21
C GLN A 170 -12.08 8.92 -10.70
N ARG A 171 -11.13 8.14 -10.15
CA ARG A 171 -11.01 6.71 -10.40
C ARG A 171 -12.01 5.92 -9.56
N TRP A 172 -12.02 6.18 -8.24
CA TRP A 172 -12.80 5.39 -7.28
C TRP A 172 -14.31 5.52 -7.52
N ALA A 173 -14.84 6.74 -7.61
CA ALA A 173 -16.26 7.00 -7.69
C ALA A 173 -16.72 7.49 -9.08
N GLY A 174 -15.80 8.00 -9.91
CA GLY A 174 -16.12 8.62 -11.21
C GLY A 174 -16.96 7.73 -12.11
N PRO A 175 -16.60 6.45 -12.35
CA PRO A 175 -17.38 5.57 -13.24
C PRO A 175 -18.84 5.40 -12.80
N SER A 176 -19.08 5.17 -11.52
CA SER A 176 -20.42 5.02 -10.97
C SER A 176 -21.21 6.33 -11.05
N LYS A 177 -20.56 7.46 -10.75
CA LYS A 177 -21.19 8.78 -10.85
C LYS A 177 -21.53 9.17 -12.29
N ALA A 178 -20.67 8.83 -13.26
CA ALA A 178 -20.95 9.05 -14.67
C ALA A 178 -22.14 8.18 -15.16
N ALA A 179 -22.22 6.93 -14.71
CA ALA A 179 -23.32 6.02 -15.01
C ALA A 179 -24.69 6.56 -14.54
N LYS A 180 -24.74 7.28 -13.41
CA LYS A 180 -25.93 8.00 -12.91
C LYS A 180 -26.54 8.90 -13.98
N TYR A 181 -25.72 9.52 -14.82
CA TYR A 181 -26.14 10.43 -15.88
C TYR A 181 -26.24 9.77 -17.26
N GLY A 182 -26.16 8.43 -17.32
CA GLY A 182 -26.32 7.66 -18.55
C GLY A 182 -25.06 7.55 -19.41
N ALA A 183 -23.88 7.79 -18.86
CA ALA A 183 -22.62 7.47 -19.53
C ALA A 183 -22.57 5.97 -19.86
N VAL A 184 -21.95 5.62 -21.00
CA VAL A 184 -21.84 4.22 -21.47
C VAL A 184 -20.49 3.60 -21.17
N ALA A 185 -19.47 4.39 -20.90
CA ALA A 185 -18.14 3.98 -20.42
C ALA A 185 -17.41 5.18 -19.81
N THR A 186 -16.28 4.90 -19.14
CA THR A 186 -15.40 5.96 -18.65
C THR A 186 -13.94 5.70 -19.00
N MET A 187 -13.20 6.79 -19.20
CA MET A 187 -11.75 6.83 -19.26
C MET A 187 -11.24 7.72 -18.13
N VAL A 188 -10.17 7.31 -17.45
CA VAL A 188 -9.57 8.08 -16.36
C VAL A 188 -8.09 8.31 -16.67
N ARG A 189 -7.63 9.55 -16.53
CA ARG A 189 -6.20 9.86 -16.58
C ARG A 189 -5.48 9.11 -15.50
N SER A 190 -4.39 8.43 -15.83
CA SER A 190 -3.52 7.76 -14.85
C SER A 190 -2.97 8.73 -13.82
N MET A 191 -2.85 8.26 -12.57
CA MET A 191 -2.44 9.07 -11.43
C MET A 191 -0.93 8.96 -11.25
N ASN A 192 -0.23 9.75 -12.03
CA ASN A 192 1.23 9.88 -12.02
C ASN A 192 1.61 11.34 -12.26
N LEU A 193 2.72 11.79 -11.65
CA LEU A 193 3.31 13.11 -11.89
C LEU A 193 4.19 13.10 -13.14
N ARG A 194 4.72 11.93 -13.51
CA ARG A 194 5.49 11.76 -14.74
C ARG A 194 4.53 11.65 -15.95
N GLU A 195 4.91 12.26 -17.07
CA GLU A 195 4.20 12.07 -18.33
C GLU A 195 4.86 10.92 -19.10
N ASP A 196 4.11 9.81 -19.22
CA ASP A 196 4.59 8.58 -19.84
C ASP A 196 3.46 7.75 -20.47
N GLY A 197 3.85 6.63 -21.09
CA GLY A 197 2.95 5.72 -21.79
C GLY A 197 2.40 4.57 -20.94
N TYR A 198 2.55 4.59 -19.60
CA TYR A 198 2.07 3.52 -18.72
C TYR A 198 0.72 3.87 -18.12
N PRO A 199 -0.36 3.11 -18.44
CA PRO A 199 -1.65 3.29 -17.77
C PRO A 199 -1.60 2.68 -16.35
N HIS A 200 -2.13 3.42 -15.37
CA HIS A 200 -2.20 3.02 -13.97
C HIS A 200 -3.61 2.56 -13.62
N THR A 201 -3.75 1.29 -13.24
CA THR A 201 -5.02 0.72 -12.81
C THR A 201 -5.39 1.18 -11.38
N GLY A 202 -6.15 0.41 -10.68
CA GLY A 202 -6.57 0.56 -9.29
C GLY A 202 -8.05 0.34 -9.12
N SER A 203 -8.47 0.14 -7.89
CA SER A 203 -9.85 -0.14 -7.54
C SER A 203 -10.80 1.00 -7.89
N MET A 204 -12.02 0.59 -8.27
CA MET A 204 -13.20 1.44 -8.37
C MET A 204 -14.40 0.81 -7.66
N ALA A 205 -15.37 1.64 -7.28
CA ALA A 205 -16.59 1.18 -6.65
C ALA A 205 -17.80 1.49 -7.54
N TYR A 206 -18.65 0.48 -7.78
CA TYR A 206 -19.96 0.67 -8.34
C TYR A 206 -21.01 0.89 -7.22
N ASP A 207 -21.83 1.91 -7.40
CA ASP A 207 -23.05 2.08 -6.63
C ASP A 207 -24.15 1.18 -7.24
N SER A 208 -24.79 0.37 -6.42
CA SER A 208 -25.84 -0.55 -6.85
C SER A 208 -27.08 0.12 -7.46
N LEU A 209 -27.22 1.43 -7.28
CA LEU A 209 -28.31 2.22 -7.83
C LEU A 209 -28.13 2.53 -9.33
N TYR A 210 -26.92 2.34 -9.88
CA TYR A 210 -26.60 2.75 -11.26
C TYR A 210 -26.05 1.56 -12.07
N PRO A 211 -26.20 1.61 -13.42
CA PRO A 211 -25.61 0.58 -14.28
C PRO A 211 -24.09 0.45 -14.10
N ARG A 212 -23.60 -0.76 -14.18
CA ARG A 212 -22.16 -1.05 -14.22
C ARG A 212 -21.69 -0.85 -15.66
N ILE A 213 -20.79 0.10 -15.88
CA ILE A 213 -20.26 0.46 -17.20
C ILE A 213 -18.76 0.18 -17.27
N PRO A 214 -18.21 -0.17 -18.45
CA PRO A 214 -16.77 -0.36 -18.63
C PRO A 214 -15.99 0.89 -18.24
N ALA A 215 -14.89 0.70 -17.52
CA ALA A 215 -14.02 1.78 -17.06
C ALA A 215 -12.55 1.41 -17.26
N VAL A 216 -11.77 2.34 -17.82
CA VAL A 216 -10.35 2.16 -18.10
C VAL A 216 -9.54 3.36 -17.63
N ALA A 217 -8.29 3.12 -17.23
CA ALA A 217 -7.27 4.16 -17.15
C ALA A 217 -6.56 4.29 -18.50
N ILE A 218 -6.16 5.49 -18.86
CA ILE A 218 -5.28 5.77 -20.00
C ILE A 218 -3.99 6.43 -19.52
N SER A 219 -2.90 6.25 -20.25
CA SER A 219 -1.60 6.83 -19.91
C SER A 219 -1.67 8.36 -19.77
N THR A 220 -0.74 8.96 -19.05
CA THR A 220 -0.67 10.42 -18.88
C THR A 220 -0.39 11.14 -20.19
N GLU A 221 0.47 10.56 -21.07
CA GLU A 221 0.70 11.07 -22.43
C GLU A 221 -0.57 11.08 -23.27
N ASP A 222 -1.29 9.95 -23.30
CA ASP A 222 -2.52 9.85 -24.08
C ASP A 222 -3.64 10.73 -23.51
N ALA A 223 -3.71 10.90 -22.21
CA ALA A 223 -4.64 11.81 -21.55
C ALA A 223 -4.38 13.28 -21.94
N THR A 224 -3.11 13.70 -21.94
CA THR A 224 -2.69 15.04 -22.40
C THR A 224 -3.03 15.24 -23.89
N TRP A 225 -2.72 14.25 -24.73
CA TRP A 225 -3.08 14.29 -26.14
C TRP A 225 -4.61 14.39 -26.32
N LEU A 226 -5.37 13.55 -25.61
CA LEU A 226 -6.84 13.49 -25.72
C LEU A 226 -7.49 14.81 -25.34
N SER A 227 -7.11 15.43 -24.23
CA SER A 227 -7.58 16.75 -23.82
C SER A 227 -7.33 17.83 -24.90
N ALA A 228 -6.15 17.77 -25.55
CA ALA A 228 -5.82 18.69 -26.64
C ALA A 228 -6.68 18.43 -27.91
N GLN A 229 -7.07 17.17 -28.20
CA GLN A 229 -7.94 16.87 -29.34
C GLN A 229 -9.40 17.24 -29.08
N ILE A 230 -9.93 17.02 -27.87
CA ILE A 230 -11.30 17.38 -27.50
C ILE A 230 -11.51 18.89 -27.66
N LYS A 231 -10.53 19.72 -27.30
CA LYS A 231 -10.56 21.18 -27.50
C LYS A 231 -10.67 21.58 -28.98
N LYS A 232 -10.13 20.77 -29.89
CA LYS A 232 -10.17 21.01 -31.36
C LYS A 232 -11.46 20.46 -32.00
N ASN A 233 -11.95 19.34 -31.48
CA ASN A 233 -13.12 18.65 -31.99
C ASN A 233 -13.93 18.01 -30.86
N ALA A 234 -15.01 18.67 -30.47
CA ALA A 234 -15.90 18.18 -29.40
C ALA A 234 -16.73 16.93 -29.78
N LYS A 235 -16.66 16.48 -31.05
CA LYS A 235 -17.40 15.30 -31.54
C LYS A 235 -16.49 14.09 -31.80
N LEU A 236 -15.36 14.01 -31.11
CA LEU A 236 -14.49 12.83 -31.15
C LEU A 236 -15.24 11.60 -30.68
N LYS A 237 -15.06 10.48 -31.39
CA LYS A 237 -15.63 9.17 -31.04
C LYS A 237 -14.53 8.15 -30.78
N PHE A 238 -14.79 7.32 -29.80
CA PHE A 238 -13.91 6.22 -29.42
C PHE A 238 -14.66 4.91 -29.37
N GLN A 239 -13.96 3.84 -29.82
CA GLN A 239 -14.30 2.47 -29.45
C GLN A 239 -13.55 2.12 -28.18
N LEU A 240 -14.26 1.58 -27.18
CA LEU A 240 -13.73 1.04 -25.96
C LEU A 240 -14.22 -0.41 -25.83
N GLU A 241 -13.30 -1.36 -25.66
CA GLU A 241 -13.62 -2.77 -25.51
C GLU A 241 -12.77 -3.39 -24.41
N THR A 242 -13.43 -4.03 -23.43
CA THR A 242 -12.82 -4.79 -22.34
C THR A 242 -13.60 -6.09 -22.15
N ASN A 243 -12.95 -7.13 -21.59
CA ASN A 243 -13.60 -8.40 -21.30
C ASN A 243 -13.42 -8.86 -19.85
N CYS A 244 -13.34 -7.87 -18.93
CA CYS A 244 -13.26 -8.11 -17.50
C CYS A 244 -14.47 -8.90 -16.97
N LYS A 245 -14.25 -9.67 -15.90
CA LYS A 245 -15.29 -10.47 -15.27
C LYS A 245 -15.12 -10.48 -13.76
N THR A 246 -16.21 -10.42 -13.03
CA THR A 246 -16.25 -10.73 -11.61
C THR A 246 -16.77 -12.16 -11.46
N LEU A 247 -15.99 -13.00 -10.80
CA LEU A 247 -16.30 -14.39 -10.47
C LEU A 247 -16.76 -14.45 -9.00
N PRO A 248 -17.31 -15.59 -8.54
CA PRO A 248 -17.62 -15.76 -7.13
C PRO A 248 -16.38 -15.56 -6.25
N ASP A 249 -16.59 -14.99 -5.05
CA ASP A 249 -15.55 -14.86 -4.04
C ASP A 249 -14.87 -16.22 -3.79
N THR A 250 -13.58 -16.19 -3.51
CA THR A 250 -12.78 -17.39 -3.29
C THR A 250 -11.99 -17.31 -1.99
N LEU A 251 -11.60 -18.47 -1.47
CA LEU A 251 -10.78 -18.56 -0.26
C LEU A 251 -9.32 -18.16 -0.57
N SER A 252 -8.77 -17.32 0.27
CA SER A 252 -7.36 -16.97 0.30
C SER A 252 -6.88 -16.83 1.75
N HIS A 253 -5.64 -16.35 1.99
CA HIS A 253 -5.05 -16.35 3.33
C HIS A 253 -4.13 -15.16 3.55
N ASN A 254 -4.16 -14.59 4.75
CA ASN A 254 -3.01 -13.87 5.28
C ASN A 254 -1.91 -14.87 5.68
N VAL A 255 -0.64 -14.50 5.52
CA VAL A 255 0.51 -15.29 5.97
C VAL A 255 1.12 -14.62 7.19
N ILE A 256 1.28 -15.36 8.28
CA ILE A 256 1.71 -14.79 9.56
C ILE A 256 2.87 -15.59 10.14
N GLY A 257 3.99 -14.86 10.40
CA GLY A 257 5.13 -15.35 11.17
C GLY A 257 5.21 -14.65 12.52
N GLU A 258 5.53 -15.38 13.60
CA GLU A 258 5.52 -14.86 14.97
C GLU A 258 6.83 -15.16 15.71
N MET A 259 7.37 -14.16 16.38
CA MET A 259 8.37 -14.31 17.45
C MET A 259 7.63 -14.17 18.79
N LYS A 260 7.65 -15.23 19.60
CA LYS A 260 6.92 -15.25 20.89
C LYS A 260 7.58 -14.36 21.93
N GLY A 261 6.76 -13.54 22.59
CA GLY A 261 7.18 -12.69 23.70
C GLY A 261 7.61 -13.48 24.94
N SER A 262 8.64 -13.01 25.63
CA SER A 262 9.20 -13.66 26.82
C SER A 262 8.48 -13.25 28.11
N GLU A 263 7.93 -12.04 28.17
CA GLU A 263 7.27 -11.49 29.36
C GLU A 263 5.75 -11.38 29.18
N LYS A 264 5.31 -10.92 28.04
CA LYS A 264 3.90 -10.63 27.69
C LYS A 264 3.49 -11.29 26.37
N PRO A 265 3.46 -12.63 26.30
CA PRO A 265 3.25 -13.36 25.05
C PRO A 265 1.86 -13.17 24.42
N ASN A 266 0.90 -12.62 25.15
CA ASN A 266 -0.47 -12.34 24.67
C ASN A 266 -0.69 -10.86 24.29
N GLU A 267 0.34 -10.03 24.39
CA GLU A 267 0.34 -8.67 23.87
C GLU A 267 1.21 -8.61 22.61
N PHE A 268 0.73 -7.94 21.57
CA PHE A 268 1.32 -8.05 20.24
C PHE A 268 1.79 -6.71 19.69
N ILE A 269 2.92 -6.75 18.99
CA ILE A 269 3.38 -5.72 18.06
C ILE A 269 3.37 -6.37 16.68
N ILE A 270 2.71 -5.75 15.70
CA ILE A 270 2.69 -6.28 14.33
C ILE A 270 3.40 -5.35 13.36
N VAL A 271 3.98 -5.95 12.35
CA VAL A 271 4.53 -5.28 11.17
C VAL A 271 4.01 -5.99 9.94
N GLY A 272 3.60 -5.26 8.91
CA GLY A 272 3.01 -5.90 7.74
C GLY A 272 3.05 -5.05 6.48
N GLY A 273 2.62 -5.67 5.41
CA GLY A 273 2.31 -5.13 4.12
C GLY A 273 1.35 -6.08 3.42
N HIS A 274 0.83 -5.74 2.23
CA HIS A 274 -0.08 -6.63 1.53
C HIS A 274 0.62 -7.51 0.50
N LEU A 275 0.20 -8.76 0.42
CA LEU A 275 0.84 -9.76 -0.43
C LEU A 275 0.28 -9.77 -1.85
N ASP A 276 -0.98 -9.40 -2.03
CA ASP A 276 -1.55 -9.24 -3.36
C ASP A 276 -0.98 -7.99 -4.07
N ALA A 277 -1.10 -7.95 -5.36
CA ALA A 277 -0.69 -6.84 -6.22
C ALA A 277 -1.51 -6.84 -7.50
N TRP A 278 -1.64 -5.68 -8.15
CA TRP A 278 -2.33 -5.59 -9.43
C TRP A 278 -1.69 -6.49 -10.50
N ASP A 279 -2.55 -7.03 -11.34
CA ASP A 279 -2.23 -8.05 -12.35
C ASP A 279 -1.59 -7.50 -13.64
N ASN A 280 -1.36 -6.18 -13.73
CA ASN A 280 -0.69 -5.52 -14.84
C ASN A 280 0.80 -5.24 -14.60
N GLY A 281 1.31 -5.48 -13.38
CA GLY A 281 2.71 -5.34 -12.99
C GLY A 281 3.23 -6.56 -12.23
N GLU A 282 4.41 -6.44 -11.66
CA GLU A 282 5.01 -7.46 -10.79
C GLU A 282 4.75 -7.17 -9.30
N GLY A 283 4.21 -5.98 -8.97
CA GLY A 283 3.96 -5.56 -7.59
C GLY A 283 5.24 -5.53 -6.76
N ALA A 284 6.30 -4.93 -7.29
CA ALA A 284 7.59 -4.91 -6.62
C ALA A 284 7.64 -3.87 -5.50
N HIS A 285 7.17 -2.65 -5.78
CA HIS A 285 7.02 -1.60 -4.79
C HIS A 285 5.66 -1.66 -4.09
N ASP A 286 4.62 -2.13 -4.78
CA ASP A 286 3.23 -2.17 -4.35
C ASP A 286 2.68 -3.62 -4.35
N ASP A 287 2.80 -4.42 -3.26
CA ASP A 287 3.54 -4.13 -2.04
C ASP A 287 4.47 -5.29 -1.67
N GLY A 288 5.12 -5.91 -2.69
CA GLY A 288 6.17 -6.91 -2.42
C GLY A 288 7.26 -6.38 -1.51
N ALA A 289 7.63 -5.09 -1.66
CA ALA A 289 8.64 -4.45 -0.83
C ALA A 289 8.24 -4.42 0.65
N GLY A 290 7.02 -4.01 0.99
CA GLY A 290 6.54 -3.97 2.37
C GLY A 290 6.45 -5.36 2.99
N CYS A 291 6.00 -6.34 2.22
CA CYS A 291 5.98 -7.74 2.65
C CYS A 291 7.37 -8.23 3.04
N VAL A 292 8.36 -8.11 2.14
CA VAL A 292 9.71 -8.63 2.43
C VAL A 292 10.44 -7.84 3.49
N GLN A 293 10.19 -6.53 3.62
CA GLN A 293 10.72 -5.70 4.71
C GLN A 293 10.15 -6.13 6.06
N SER A 294 8.86 -6.44 6.12
CA SER A 294 8.17 -6.91 7.33
C SER A 294 8.70 -8.27 7.80
N PHE A 295 8.89 -9.21 6.88
CA PHE A 295 9.54 -10.49 7.14
C PHE A 295 10.98 -10.30 7.66
N GLU A 296 11.78 -9.50 6.96
CA GLU A 296 13.19 -9.27 7.27
C GLU A 296 13.36 -8.56 8.62
N ALA A 297 12.44 -7.69 9.00
CA ALA A 297 12.48 -7.02 10.30
C ALA A 297 12.46 -8.03 11.46
N LEU A 298 11.60 -9.07 11.38
CA LEU A 298 11.61 -10.15 12.38
C LEU A 298 12.88 -10.97 12.29
N ARG A 299 13.31 -11.32 11.06
CA ARG A 299 14.53 -12.11 10.84
C ARG A 299 15.77 -11.44 11.43
N ILE A 300 15.94 -10.13 11.22
CA ILE A 300 17.05 -9.35 11.79
C ILE A 300 17.07 -9.49 13.32
N LEU A 301 15.93 -9.26 13.98
CA LEU A 301 15.84 -9.37 15.44
C LEU A 301 16.15 -10.79 15.92
N GLN A 302 15.66 -11.81 15.23
CA GLN A 302 15.95 -13.22 15.55
C GLN A 302 17.43 -13.54 15.38
N LYS A 303 18.08 -13.13 14.28
CA LYS A 303 19.52 -13.36 14.02
C LYS A 303 20.40 -12.66 15.05
N LEU A 304 19.99 -11.52 15.57
CA LEU A 304 20.68 -10.81 16.66
C LEU A 304 20.42 -11.43 18.05
N GLY A 305 19.62 -12.50 18.13
CA GLY A 305 19.29 -13.18 19.38
C GLY A 305 18.39 -12.36 20.30
N TYR A 306 17.67 -11.38 19.73
CA TYR A 306 16.74 -10.55 20.50
C TYR A 306 15.63 -11.38 21.13
N LYS A 307 15.34 -11.15 22.40
CA LYS A 307 14.25 -11.78 23.15
C LYS A 307 13.18 -10.73 23.39
N PRO A 308 12.13 -10.66 22.54
CA PRO A 308 11.10 -9.65 22.68
C PRO A 308 10.31 -9.83 23.99
N LYS A 309 9.89 -8.74 24.59
CA LYS A 309 8.98 -8.74 25.76
C LYS A 309 7.57 -9.14 25.33
N HIS A 310 7.08 -8.51 24.28
CA HIS A 310 5.78 -8.77 23.64
C HIS A 310 5.97 -9.72 22.45
N SER A 311 4.92 -10.42 22.05
CA SER A 311 4.96 -11.18 20.79
C SER A 311 5.02 -10.24 19.60
N ILE A 312 5.88 -10.54 18.61
CA ILE A 312 6.01 -9.74 17.39
C ILE A 312 5.55 -10.58 16.21
N ARG A 313 4.67 -10.04 15.35
CA ARG A 313 4.19 -10.72 14.15
C ARG A 313 4.57 -9.95 12.90
N ALA A 314 5.08 -10.65 11.89
CA ALA A 314 5.05 -10.21 10.50
C ALA A 314 3.78 -10.74 9.86
N VAL A 315 2.96 -9.85 9.29
CA VAL A 315 1.68 -10.18 8.68
C VAL A 315 1.70 -9.75 7.21
N MET A 316 1.56 -10.72 6.31
CA MET A 316 1.35 -10.47 4.89
C MET A 316 -0.15 -10.49 4.65
N PHE A 317 -0.76 -9.32 4.55
CA PHE A 317 -2.20 -9.18 4.34
C PHE A 317 -2.60 -9.58 2.93
N MET A 318 -3.80 -10.09 2.76
CA MET A 318 -4.34 -10.45 1.45
C MET A 318 -5.53 -9.57 1.10
N ASN A 319 -5.59 -9.12 -0.16
CA ASN A 319 -6.71 -8.35 -0.70
C ASN A 319 -6.78 -6.90 -0.22
N GLU A 320 -5.65 -6.23 -0.10
CA GLU A 320 -5.61 -4.78 0.08
C GLU A 320 -6.21 -4.10 -1.15
N GLU A 321 -5.67 -4.43 -2.32
CA GLU A 321 -5.87 -3.77 -3.62
C GLU A 321 -7.33 -3.58 -4.02
N ASN A 322 -8.19 -4.54 -3.69
CA ASN A 322 -9.58 -4.48 -4.11
C ASN A 322 -10.60 -4.96 -3.06
N GLY A 323 -10.30 -4.76 -1.74
CA GLY A 323 -11.29 -5.15 -0.75
C GLY A 323 -10.96 -5.01 0.72
N LEU A 324 -9.69 -4.99 1.11
CA LEU A 324 -9.22 -4.95 2.49
C LEU A 324 -9.75 -6.14 3.34
N ARG A 325 -9.97 -7.31 2.70
CA ARG A 325 -10.59 -8.44 3.38
C ARG A 325 -9.65 -9.10 4.39
N GLY A 326 -8.34 -9.16 4.06
CA GLY A 326 -7.31 -9.72 4.94
C GLY A 326 -7.14 -8.92 6.22
N GLY A 327 -6.96 -7.59 6.12
CA GLY A 327 -6.83 -6.70 7.27
C GLY A 327 -8.07 -6.69 8.16
N LYS A 328 -9.27 -6.65 7.56
CA LYS A 328 -10.54 -6.76 8.29
C LYS A 328 -10.64 -8.09 9.03
N ARG A 329 -10.32 -9.20 8.34
CA ARG A 329 -10.38 -10.54 8.94
C ARG A 329 -9.38 -10.71 10.07
N TYR A 330 -8.18 -10.16 9.91
CA TYR A 330 -7.17 -10.15 10.97
C TYR A 330 -7.70 -9.46 12.25
N ALA A 331 -8.28 -8.27 12.12
CA ALA A 331 -8.83 -7.53 13.24
C ALA A 331 -10.04 -8.23 13.89
N GLU A 332 -10.95 -8.82 13.09
CA GLU A 332 -12.09 -9.62 13.60
C GLU A 332 -11.63 -10.81 14.45
N LEU A 333 -10.62 -11.54 13.98
CA LEU A 333 -10.09 -12.69 14.72
C LEU A 333 -9.33 -12.27 15.96
N ALA A 334 -8.55 -11.18 15.88
CA ALA A 334 -7.88 -10.60 17.04
C ALA A 334 -8.87 -10.22 18.15
N ASP A 335 -10.00 -9.60 17.78
CA ASP A 335 -11.08 -9.25 18.72
C ASP A 335 -11.73 -10.51 19.33
N SER A 336 -12.08 -11.50 18.49
CA SER A 336 -12.71 -12.74 18.94
C SER A 336 -11.83 -13.57 19.88
N LEU A 337 -10.50 -13.56 19.65
CA LEU A 337 -9.50 -14.23 20.46
C LEU A 337 -9.05 -13.38 21.67
N LYS A 338 -9.55 -12.15 21.78
CA LYS A 338 -9.15 -11.17 22.81
C LYS A 338 -7.64 -10.91 22.82
N GLU A 339 -7.02 -10.92 21.65
CA GLU A 339 -5.62 -10.57 21.49
C GLU A 339 -5.46 -9.06 21.68
N LYS A 340 -4.45 -8.64 22.44
CA LYS A 340 -4.17 -7.24 22.69
C LYS A 340 -3.04 -6.75 21.79
N HIS A 341 -3.38 -6.00 20.75
CA HIS A 341 -2.42 -5.36 19.88
C HIS A 341 -2.07 -3.98 20.42
N LEU A 342 -0.78 -3.76 20.73
CA LEU A 342 -0.28 -2.49 21.26
C LEU A 342 0.04 -1.53 20.11
N PHE A 343 0.79 -2.03 19.15
CA PHE A 343 1.26 -1.28 17.99
C PHE A 343 1.11 -2.12 16.72
N ALA A 344 0.81 -1.44 15.62
CA ALA A 344 0.82 -2.01 14.29
C ALA A 344 1.58 -1.07 13.35
N ILE A 345 2.55 -1.61 12.59
CA ILE A 345 3.32 -0.87 11.59
C ILE A 345 2.96 -1.43 10.22
N GLU A 346 2.67 -0.57 9.25
CA GLU A 346 2.45 -0.99 7.86
C GLU A 346 3.45 -0.30 6.93
N SER A 347 4.01 -1.09 6.02
CA SER A 347 4.86 -0.63 4.93
C SER A 347 4.10 -0.87 3.62
N ASP A 348 3.53 0.18 3.05
CA ASP A 348 2.79 0.19 1.80
C ASP A 348 3.01 1.54 1.09
N ARG A 349 4.28 1.85 0.83
CA ARG A 349 4.72 3.08 0.12
C ARG A 349 5.99 2.85 -0.69
N GLY A 350 6.26 1.58 -1.01
CA GLY A 350 7.40 1.15 -1.81
C GLY A 350 8.71 0.97 -1.04
N GLY A 351 9.65 0.30 -1.69
CA GLY A 351 10.97 -0.03 -1.15
C GLY A 351 12.01 1.06 -1.34
N PHE A 352 11.65 2.34 -1.16
CA PHE A 352 12.55 3.49 -1.31
C PHE A 352 13.28 3.83 -0.02
N THR A 353 14.21 4.82 -0.09
CA THR A 353 15.01 5.26 1.06
C THR A 353 14.11 5.62 2.26
N PRO A 354 14.33 5.03 3.45
CA PRO A 354 13.56 5.36 4.66
C PRO A 354 13.66 6.84 5.02
N ARG A 355 12.53 7.44 5.42
CA ARG A 355 12.47 8.84 5.87
C ARG A 355 11.88 8.99 7.26
N GLY A 356 10.95 8.12 7.67
CA GLY A 356 10.29 8.27 8.97
C GLY A 356 9.16 7.32 9.25
N PHE A 357 8.33 7.73 10.21
CA PHE A 357 7.14 7.00 10.65
C PHE A 357 6.02 7.98 10.99
N TYR A 358 4.84 7.78 10.45
CA TYR A 358 3.67 8.59 10.77
C TYR A 358 2.78 7.84 11.74
N THR A 359 2.36 8.53 12.82
CA THR A 359 1.50 7.95 13.85
C THR A 359 0.06 8.35 13.61
N ASP A 360 -0.81 7.35 13.42
CA ASP A 360 -2.24 7.54 13.22
C ASP A 360 -2.96 7.60 14.57
N SER A 361 -2.87 8.75 15.22
CA SER A 361 -3.54 9.03 16.49
C SER A 361 -4.00 10.48 16.56
N GLU A 362 -5.17 10.70 17.13
CA GLU A 362 -5.67 12.03 17.46
C GLU A 362 -5.05 12.58 18.75
N ASP A 363 -4.47 11.72 19.61
CA ASP A 363 -3.79 12.13 20.83
C ASP A 363 -2.38 12.65 20.55
N PRO A 364 -2.09 13.95 20.72
CA PRO A 364 -0.77 14.51 20.50
C PRO A 364 0.32 13.88 21.41
N ALA A 365 -0.05 13.38 22.60
CA ALA A 365 0.90 12.74 23.49
C ALA A 365 1.38 11.40 22.92
N VAL A 366 0.50 10.64 22.27
CA VAL A 366 0.85 9.40 21.54
C VAL A 366 1.79 9.73 20.38
N VAL A 367 1.45 10.73 19.56
CA VAL A 367 2.30 11.16 18.42
C VAL A 367 3.68 11.60 18.90
N ALA A 368 3.74 12.44 19.94
CA ALA A 368 4.99 12.91 20.53
C ALA A 368 5.83 11.76 21.10
N SER A 369 5.18 10.79 21.71
CA SER A 369 5.86 9.65 22.34
C SER A 369 6.57 8.74 21.33
N VAL A 370 5.98 8.54 20.12
CA VAL A 370 6.63 7.86 18.99
C VAL A 370 7.69 8.77 18.36
N GLY A 371 7.40 10.06 18.25
CA GLY A 371 8.34 11.08 17.74
C GLY A 371 9.64 11.20 18.52
N ASN A 372 9.66 10.85 19.80
CA ASN A 372 10.88 10.85 20.63
C ASN A 372 11.96 9.87 20.14
N TYR A 373 11.60 8.85 19.37
CA TYR A 373 12.57 7.92 18.76
C TYR A 373 13.38 8.55 17.64
N ARG A 374 12.99 9.71 17.13
CA ARG A 374 13.71 10.44 16.09
C ARG A 374 15.20 10.58 16.41
N ALA A 375 15.56 10.97 17.63
CA ALA A 375 16.95 11.18 18.01
C ALA A 375 17.86 9.95 17.84
N LEU A 376 17.30 8.74 17.99
CA LEU A 376 18.00 7.46 17.82
C LEU A 376 18.07 7.03 16.34
N LEU A 377 17.11 7.44 15.52
CA LEU A 377 16.95 7.00 14.13
C LEU A 377 17.45 8.03 13.10
N GLU A 378 17.55 9.29 13.47
CA GLU A 378 18.06 10.38 12.61
C GLU A 378 19.48 10.14 12.05
N PRO A 379 20.44 9.50 12.77
CA PRO A 379 21.74 9.14 12.20
C PRO A 379 21.66 8.19 11.00
N TYR A 380 20.53 7.52 10.79
CA TYR A 380 20.24 6.61 9.67
C TYR A 380 19.34 7.25 8.59
N GLY A 381 19.13 8.58 8.65
CA GLY A 381 18.31 9.33 7.70
C GLY A 381 16.80 9.29 7.98
N ILE A 382 16.40 8.72 9.13
CA ILE A 382 14.99 8.54 9.53
C ILE A 382 14.62 9.66 10.48
N HIS A 383 14.02 10.73 9.96
CA HIS A 383 13.80 11.99 10.69
C HIS A 383 12.37 12.55 10.58
N ASP A 384 11.52 12.02 9.69
CA ASP A 384 10.15 12.50 9.50
C ASP A 384 9.17 11.74 10.41
N PHE A 385 8.90 12.34 11.58
CA PHE A 385 7.97 11.81 12.57
C PHE A 385 6.86 12.82 12.81
N LYS A 386 5.64 12.45 12.46
CA LYS A 386 4.47 13.32 12.64
C LYS A 386 3.17 12.51 12.70
N LYS A 387 2.05 13.21 12.95
CA LYS A 387 0.73 12.64 12.75
C LYS A 387 0.50 12.34 11.26
N GLY A 388 -0.04 11.14 10.95
CA GLY A 388 -0.38 10.75 9.59
C GLY A 388 -1.00 9.37 9.55
N GLY A 389 -1.42 8.89 8.37
CA GLY A 389 -2.04 7.59 8.21
C GLY A 389 -1.11 6.43 8.55
N GLY A 390 -1.63 5.43 9.26
CA GLY A 390 -0.89 4.23 9.67
C GLY A 390 -0.78 3.19 8.56
N GLY A 391 -1.85 3.00 7.79
CA GLY A 391 -1.94 1.99 6.73
C GLY A 391 -3.36 1.43 6.61
N ALA A 392 -3.72 0.88 5.45
CA ALA A 392 -5.07 0.45 5.15
C ALA A 392 -5.44 -0.87 5.85
N ASP A 393 -4.52 -1.84 5.85
CA ASP A 393 -4.75 -3.17 6.40
C ASP A 393 -4.77 -3.20 7.94
N ILE A 394 -3.95 -2.34 8.58
CA ILE A 394 -3.90 -2.26 10.05
C ILE A 394 -4.96 -1.33 10.64
N ASN A 395 -5.56 -0.44 9.82
CA ASN A 395 -6.55 0.52 10.29
C ASN A 395 -7.74 -0.11 11.06
N PRO A 396 -8.27 -1.30 10.70
CA PRO A 396 -9.34 -1.95 11.48
C PRO A 396 -8.98 -2.21 12.95
N LEU A 397 -7.70 -2.39 13.30
CA LEU A 397 -7.22 -2.61 14.67
C LEU A 397 -7.36 -1.37 15.58
N LYS A 398 -7.49 -0.17 15.02
CA LYS A 398 -7.71 1.07 15.80
C LYS A 398 -8.93 0.98 16.72
N LYS A 399 -9.97 0.24 16.30
CA LYS A 399 -11.18 0.02 17.11
C LYS A 399 -10.88 -0.69 18.43
N GLN A 400 -9.76 -1.40 18.51
CA GLN A 400 -9.29 -2.15 19.69
C GLN A 400 -8.27 -1.34 20.50
N GLY A 401 -8.02 -0.07 20.13
CA GLY A 401 -7.06 0.81 20.81
C GLY A 401 -5.60 0.64 20.34
N THR A 402 -5.37 -0.10 19.27
CA THR A 402 -4.04 -0.26 18.67
C THR A 402 -3.52 1.06 18.11
N ILE A 403 -2.28 1.40 18.40
CA ILE A 403 -1.59 2.55 17.79
C ILE A 403 -1.05 2.10 16.43
N CYS A 404 -1.66 2.62 15.35
CA CYS A 404 -1.24 2.34 13.99
C CYS A 404 -0.16 3.33 13.53
N ILE A 405 0.87 2.82 12.87
CA ILE A 405 2.06 3.57 12.45
C ILE A 405 2.35 3.22 10.99
N GLY A 406 2.42 4.23 10.12
CA GLY A 406 2.83 4.05 8.74
C GLY A 406 4.34 4.24 8.58
N PHE A 407 5.02 3.26 7.99
CA PHE A 407 6.39 3.45 7.54
C PHE A 407 6.43 4.42 6.35
N VAL A 408 7.35 5.36 6.37
CA VAL A 408 7.43 6.44 5.37
C VAL A 408 8.79 6.43 4.69
N PRO A 409 8.91 5.85 3.50
CA PRO A 409 10.05 6.06 2.63
C PRO A 409 9.92 7.35 1.81
N ASP A 410 10.95 7.65 1.01
CA ASP A 410 10.92 8.72 0.01
C ASP A 410 9.82 8.47 -1.03
N SER A 411 8.87 9.38 -1.16
CA SER A 411 7.67 9.18 -1.98
C SER A 411 7.79 9.70 -3.41
N GLN A 412 8.94 10.32 -3.78
CA GLN A 412 9.04 11.09 -5.04
C GLN A 412 8.85 10.22 -6.30
N ARG A 413 9.20 8.94 -6.21
CA ARG A 413 9.13 7.98 -7.35
C ARG A 413 8.01 6.96 -7.21
N TYR A 414 7.29 6.90 -6.06
CA TYR A 414 6.30 5.85 -5.81
C TYR A 414 5.22 5.80 -6.90
N PHE A 415 4.66 6.95 -7.25
CA PHE A 415 3.59 7.03 -8.26
C PHE A 415 4.07 6.85 -9.70
N ASP A 416 5.37 6.77 -9.98
CA ASP A 416 5.88 6.31 -11.26
C ASP A 416 5.62 4.81 -11.47
N HIS A 417 5.50 4.05 -10.38
CA HIS A 417 5.35 2.59 -10.33
C HIS A 417 3.94 2.12 -9.95
N HIS A 418 3.34 2.79 -8.95
CA HIS A 418 2.08 2.43 -8.33
C HIS A 418 1.00 2.08 -9.34
N HIS A 419 0.51 0.83 -9.27
CA HIS A 419 -0.57 0.30 -10.10
C HIS A 419 -0.28 0.22 -11.62
N ALA A 420 0.98 0.20 -12.04
CA ALA A 420 1.38 0.16 -13.45
C ALA A 420 2.23 -1.06 -13.78
N GLU A 421 2.35 -1.41 -15.07
CA GLU A 421 3.29 -2.44 -15.52
C GLU A 421 4.76 -2.05 -15.25
N TYR A 422 5.01 -0.78 -14.97
CA TYR A 422 6.31 -0.24 -14.59
C TYR A 422 6.71 -0.61 -13.16
N ASP A 423 5.81 -1.16 -12.33
CA ASP A 423 6.14 -1.70 -11.01
C ASP A 423 6.77 -3.10 -11.13
N SER A 424 8.07 -3.11 -11.40
CA SER A 424 8.86 -4.32 -11.60
C SER A 424 10.11 -4.36 -10.73
N PHE A 425 10.64 -5.55 -10.52
CA PHE A 425 11.81 -5.81 -9.67
C PHE A 425 13.04 -4.98 -10.04
N GLU A 426 13.25 -4.70 -11.33
CA GLU A 426 14.39 -3.94 -11.84
C GLU A 426 14.44 -2.50 -11.30
N HIS A 427 13.32 -1.99 -10.83
CA HIS A 427 13.23 -0.64 -10.29
C HIS A 427 13.47 -0.57 -8.78
N VAL A 428 13.61 -1.71 -8.10
CA VAL A 428 13.89 -1.76 -6.66
C VAL A 428 15.39 -1.71 -6.39
N ASN A 429 15.80 -0.71 -5.63
CA ASN A 429 17.17 -0.62 -5.15
C ASN A 429 17.36 -1.54 -3.94
N LYS A 430 18.26 -2.55 -4.07
CA LYS A 430 18.56 -3.50 -3.01
C LYS A 430 18.87 -2.83 -1.67
N ARG A 431 19.74 -1.82 -1.67
CA ARG A 431 20.18 -1.16 -0.45
C ARG A 431 19.08 -0.34 0.21
N GLU A 432 18.24 0.34 -0.57
CA GLU A 432 17.08 1.08 -0.04
C GLU A 432 16.08 0.12 0.62
N LEU A 433 15.81 -1.02 -0.02
CA LEU A 433 14.93 -2.07 0.51
C LEU A 433 15.44 -2.62 1.85
N GLU A 434 16.74 -2.94 1.94
CA GLU A 434 17.40 -3.44 3.16
C GLU A 434 17.40 -2.40 4.29
N LEU A 435 17.62 -1.13 3.97
CA LEU A 435 17.51 -0.03 4.93
C LEU A 435 16.09 0.14 5.46
N GLY A 436 15.07 -0.09 4.63
CA GLY A 436 13.66 -0.09 5.06
C GLY A 436 13.38 -1.19 6.08
N ALA A 437 13.85 -2.41 5.83
CA ALA A 437 13.74 -3.52 6.78
C ALA A 437 14.45 -3.21 8.11
N ALA A 438 15.66 -2.62 8.05
CA ALA A 438 16.38 -2.18 9.25
C ALA A 438 15.62 -1.12 10.05
N ALA A 439 15.02 -0.14 9.35
CA ALA A 439 14.22 0.92 9.97
C ALA A 439 13.02 0.34 10.74
N MET A 440 12.31 -0.61 10.12
CA MET A 440 11.17 -1.29 10.77
C MET A 440 11.61 -2.15 11.94
N ALA A 441 12.70 -2.92 11.81
CA ALA A 441 13.26 -3.71 12.92
C ALA A 441 13.67 -2.82 14.11
N ALA A 442 14.30 -1.67 13.84
CA ALA A 442 14.68 -0.71 14.87
C ALA A 442 13.44 -0.09 15.56
N MET A 443 12.40 0.25 14.79
CA MET A 443 11.16 0.77 15.38
C MET A 443 10.46 -0.28 16.24
N ILE A 444 10.35 -1.52 15.78
CA ILE A 444 9.79 -2.63 16.56
C ILE A 444 10.56 -2.80 17.89
N TYR A 445 11.90 -2.83 17.81
CA TYR A 445 12.73 -2.90 19.01
C TYR A 445 12.42 -1.80 20.01
N LEU A 446 12.37 -0.55 19.55
CA LEU A 446 12.07 0.61 20.40
C LEU A 446 10.67 0.57 21.01
N LEU A 447 9.67 0.13 20.25
CA LEU A 447 8.30 -0.03 20.75
C LEU A 447 8.18 -1.15 21.78
N ASP A 448 8.93 -2.26 21.59
CA ASP A 448 8.93 -3.40 22.52
C ASP A 448 9.58 -3.08 23.88
N GLN A 449 10.41 -2.03 23.96
CA GLN A 449 11.00 -1.59 25.24
C GLN A 449 10.03 -0.83 26.16
N ARG A 450 8.83 -0.51 25.71
CA ARG A 450 7.81 0.22 26.49
C ARG A 450 7.10 -0.57 27.57
#